data_3b6340bac3119a78ca9a8d701c78bd98
#
_entry.id   3b6340bac3119a78ca9a8d701c78bd98
#
_cell.length_a   1.000
_cell.length_b   1.000
_cell.length_c   1.000
_cell.angle_alpha   90.00
_cell.angle_beta   90.00
_cell.angle_gamma   90.00
#
_symmetry.space_group_name_H-M   'P 1'
#
loop_
_entity.id
_entity.type
_entity.pdbx_description
1 polymer ?
#
loop_
_entity_poly.entity_id
_entity_poly.type
_entity_poly.pdbx_seq_one_letter_code
_entity_poly.pdbx_strand_id
1 'polypeptide(L)'
;MRQKVTFMLLAMLFCCVLGIHAQTGGQVSGKVVDAMGELPGVSVVVKGTTNGTTTDLEGKFALGNVKPSDILQFSFIGYKTQDIKVGDQRTFNITLEEDAQALDEVVVVGYQEVRKKDLTGSVSKVNMSDLLKTPSASFDQTLGG
;
A
#
# COMPACT_ATOMS: atom_id res chain seq x y z
N MET A 1 -59.19 10.74 31.99
CA MET A 1 -57.83 11.30 31.70
C MET A 1 -56.72 10.24 31.75
N ARG A 2 -56.74 9.30 32.62
CA ARG A 2 -55.68 8.25 32.78
C ARG A 2 -55.52 7.34 31.53
N GLN A 3 -56.63 6.99 30.85
CA GLN A 3 -56.60 6.14 29.66
C GLN A 3 -55.92 6.83 28.43
N LYS A 4 -56.11 8.12 28.27
CA LYS A 4 -55.47 8.88 27.17
C LYS A 4 -53.95 9.03 27.33
N VAL A 5 -53.50 9.14 28.58
CA VAL A 5 -52.06 9.24 28.92
C VAL A 5 -51.40 7.91 28.72
N THR A 6 -52.03 6.76 29.05
CA THR A 6 -51.48 5.43 28.78
C THR A 6 -51.35 5.11 27.29
N PHE A 7 -52.33 5.55 26.48
CA PHE A 7 -52.26 5.37 25.02
C PHE A 7 -51.16 6.24 24.39
N MET A 8 -50.97 7.46 24.90
CA MET A 8 -49.92 8.34 24.43
C MET A 8 -48.51 7.83 24.79
N LEU A 9 -48.38 7.24 26.00
CA LEU A 9 -47.13 6.60 26.47
C LEU A 9 -46.80 5.34 25.65
N LEU A 10 -47.83 4.55 25.32
CA LEU A 10 -47.66 3.34 24.51
C LEU A 10 -47.31 3.68 23.07
N ALA A 11 -47.88 4.74 22.49
CA ALA A 11 -47.55 5.23 21.15
C ALA A 11 -46.14 5.81 21.09
N MET A 12 -45.67 6.48 22.14
CA MET A 12 -44.31 7.01 22.25
C MET A 12 -43.28 5.88 22.40
N LEU A 13 -43.61 4.84 23.15
CA LEU A 13 -42.77 3.64 23.28
C LEU A 13 -42.67 2.86 21.95
N PHE A 14 -43.77 2.78 21.18
CA PHE A 14 -43.81 2.13 19.88
C PHE A 14 -42.99 2.89 18.81
N CYS A 15 -42.96 4.22 18.89
CA CYS A 15 -42.17 5.06 17.99
C CYS A 15 -40.66 4.91 18.20
N CYS A 16 -40.20 4.64 19.43
CA CYS A 16 -38.80 4.40 19.74
C CYS A 16 -38.25 3.08 19.18
N VAL A 17 -39.10 2.08 18.91
CA VAL A 17 -38.66 0.76 18.42
C VAL A 17 -38.40 0.78 16.89
N LEU A 18 -38.96 1.73 16.15
CA LEU A 18 -38.83 1.82 14.69
C LEU A 18 -37.58 2.55 14.22
N GLY A 19 -36.77 3.13 15.13
CA GLY A 19 -35.63 3.97 14.80
C GLY A 19 -34.26 3.31 14.77
N ILE A 20 -34.14 2.02 15.16
CA ILE A 20 -32.84 1.35 15.23
C ILE A 20 -32.60 0.55 13.94
N HIS A 21 -32.51 1.23 12.81
CA HIS A 21 -31.75 0.71 11.71
C HIS A 21 -30.26 1.00 12.00
N ALA A 22 -29.67 0.20 12.85
CA ALA A 22 -28.22 0.09 12.91
C ALA A 22 -27.79 -0.31 11.48
N GLN A 23 -27.17 0.60 10.76
CA GLN A 23 -26.49 0.30 9.50
C GLN A 23 -25.25 -0.53 9.88
N THR A 24 -25.49 -1.78 10.23
CA THR A 24 -24.42 -2.75 10.39
C THR A 24 -23.81 -2.96 9.01
N GLY A 25 -22.60 -2.48 8.85
CA GLY A 25 -21.81 -2.79 7.67
C GLY A 25 -21.82 -4.32 7.50
N GLY A 26 -22.11 -4.79 6.29
CA GLY A 26 -22.12 -6.22 5.98
C GLY A 26 -20.70 -6.76 5.95
N GLN A 27 -20.58 -8.08 5.97
CA GLN A 27 -19.33 -8.77 5.65
C GLN A 27 -19.27 -9.01 4.15
N VAL A 28 -18.11 -8.76 3.56
CA VAL A 28 -17.76 -9.13 2.19
C VAL A 28 -16.65 -10.15 2.23
N SER A 29 -16.63 -11.05 1.26
CA SER A 29 -15.58 -12.06 1.10
C SER A 29 -15.27 -12.23 -0.38
N GLY A 30 -14.15 -12.90 -0.67
CA GLY A 30 -13.82 -13.16 -2.06
C GLY A 30 -12.50 -13.84 -2.23
N LYS A 31 -12.07 -13.90 -3.48
CA LYS A 31 -10.80 -14.49 -3.90
C LYS A 31 -10.10 -13.56 -4.88
N VAL A 32 -8.81 -13.42 -4.70
CA VAL A 32 -7.94 -12.65 -5.60
C VAL A 32 -6.99 -13.62 -6.30
N VAL A 33 -6.91 -13.48 -7.61
CA VAL A 33 -6.06 -14.29 -8.47
C VAL A 33 -5.29 -13.39 -9.43
N ASP A 34 -4.26 -13.95 -10.06
CA ASP A 34 -3.58 -13.37 -11.20
C ASP A 34 -3.58 -14.36 -12.41
N ALA A 35 -2.73 -14.12 -13.38
CA ALA A 35 -2.58 -14.99 -14.54
C ALA A 35 -1.98 -16.38 -14.20
N MET A 36 -1.30 -16.50 -13.06
CA MET A 36 -0.63 -17.73 -12.61
C MET A 36 -1.44 -18.50 -11.57
N GLY A 37 -2.44 -17.89 -10.93
CA GLY A 37 -3.30 -18.56 -9.94
C GLY A 37 -3.70 -17.68 -8.76
N GLU A 38 -3.73 -18.27 -7.57
CA GLU A 38 -4.13 -17.59 -6.35
C GLU A 38 -3.05 -16.62 -5.88
N LEU A 39 -3.48 -15.41 -5.49
CA LEU A 39 -2.57 -14.34 -5.08
C LEU A 39 -2.66 -14.09 -3.56
N PRO A 40 -1.73 -14.65 -2.77
CA PRO A 40 -1.69 -14.39 -1.32
C PRO A 40 -1.07 -13.03 -1.00
N GLY A 41 -1.44 -12.47 0.15
CA GLY A 41 -0.84 -11.25 0.67
C GLY A 41 -1.33 -9.95 0.02
N VAL A 42 -2.36 -10.01 -0.82
CA VAL A 42 -2.99 -8.81 -1.40
C VAL A 42 -3.65 -7.99 -0.30
N SER A 43 -3.36 -6.71 -0.24
CA SER A 43 -4.03 -5.78 0.66
C SER A 43 -5.42 -5.43 0.11
N VAL A 44 -6.44 -5.62 0.94
CA VAL A 44 -7.84 -5.30 0.65
C VAL A 44 -8.33 -4.30 1.67
N VAL A 45 -8.57 -3.05 1.28
CA VAL A 45 -8.90 -1.95 2.19
C VAL A 45 -10.14 -1.23 1.70
N VAL A 46 -10.99 -0.81 2.63
CA VAL A 46 -12.06 0.16 2.30
C VAL A 46 -11.43 1.53 2.09
N LYS A 47 -11.51 2.02 0.86
CA LYS A 47 -10.87 3.28 0.43
C LYS A 47 -11.24 4.45 1.34
N GLY A 48 -10.22 5.16 1.81
CA GLY A 48 -10.39 6.30 2.72
C GLY A 48 -10.62 5.94 4.18
N THR A 49 -10.44 4.66 4.55
CA THR A 49 -10.56 4.18 5.94
C THR A 49 -9.36 3.32 6.34
N THR A 50 -9.28 2.97 7.61
CA THR A 50 -8.31 1.99 8.13
C THR A 50 -8.86 0.56 8.18
N ASN A 51 -10.09 0.34 7.68
CA ASN A 51 -10.72 -0.97 7.66
C ASN A 51 -10.17 -1.79 6.49
N GLY A 52 -9.39 -2.82 6.77
CA GLY A 52 -8.76 -3.64 5.75
C GLY A 52 -8.35 -5.02 6.25
N THR A 53 -7.98 -5.87 5.31
CA THR A 53 -7.49 -7.23 5.52
C THR A 53 -6.46 -7.59 4.44
N THR A 54 -5.88 -8.77 4.52
CA THR A 54 -5.02 -9.34 3.48
C THR A 54 -5.54 -10.69 3.03
N THR A 55 -5.23 -11.09 1.79
CA THR A 55 -5.57 -12.43 1.31
C THR A 55 -4.70 -13.50 1.96
N ASP A 56 -5.29 -14.67 2.20
CA ASP A 56 -4.60 -15.86 2.70
C ASP A 56 -3.80 -16.59 1.59
N LEU A 57 -3.24 -17.76 1.92
CA LEU A 57 -2.45 -18.59 0.99
C LEU A 57 -3.25 -19.08 -0.23
N GLU A 58 -4.58 -19.12 -0.13
CA GLU A 58 -5.49 -19.51 -1.21
C GLU A 58 -6.06 -18.27 -1.94
N GLY A 59 -5.51 -17.09 -1.68
CA GLY A 59 -5.98 -15.82 -2.24
C GLY A 59 -7.33 -15.35 -1.71
N LYS A 60 -7.87 -15.98 -0.64
CA LYS A 60 -9.17 -15.63 -0.07
C LYS A 60 -9.06 -14.49 0.92
N PHE A 61 -10.10 -13.66 1.00
CA PHE A 61 -10.23 -12.59 1.99
C PHE A 61 -11.64 -12.54 2.56
N ALA A 62 -11.75 -11.99 3.77
CA ALA A 62 -13.02 -11.64 4.40
C ALA A 62 -12.84 -10.31 5.14
N LEU A 63 -13.77 -9.37 4.93
CA LEU A 63 -13.73 -8.04 5.52
C LEU A 63 -15.12 -7.67 6.04
N GLY A 64 -15.19 -7.35 7.33
CA GLY A 64 -16.43 -6.91 8.00
C GLY A 64 -16.61 -5.40 7.95
N ASN A 65 -17.76 -4.93 8.39
CA ASN A 65 -18.10 -3.51 8.49
C ASN A 65 -17.99 -2.74 7.17
N VAL A 66 -18.43 -3.35 6.08
CA VAL A 66 -18.41 -2.77 4.73
C VAL A 66 -19.82 -2.37 4.33
N LYS A 67 -19.99 -1.15 3.84
CA LYS A 67 -21.28 -0.60 3.37
C LYS A 67 -21.41 -0.77 1.86
N PRO A 68 -22.63 -0.79 1.33
CA PRO A 68 -22.86 -0.84 -0.13
C PRO A 68 -22.27 0.36 -0.89
N SER A 69 -22.12 1.51 -0.23
CA SER A 69 -21.53 2.72 -0.80
C SER A 69 -20.01 2.71 -0.89
N ASP A 70 -19.38 1.80 -0.17
CA ASP A 70 -17.91 1.76 -0.03
C ASP A 70 -17.23 1.24 -1.30
N ILE A 71 -15.95 1.59 -1.43
CA ILE A 71 -15.07 1.13 -2.50
C ILE A 71 -13.98 0.28 -1.85
N LEU A 72 -13.84 -0.95 -2.31
CA LEU A 72 -12.72 -1.82 -1.95
C LEU A 72 -11.55 -1.52 -2.87
N GLN A 73 -10.40 -1.27 -2.29
CA GLN A 73 -9.14 -1.10 -2.99
C GLN A 73 -8.28 -2.34 -2.77
N PHE A 74 -7.88 -2.95 -3.88
CA PHE A 74 -6.99 -4.10 -3.92
C PHE A 74 -5.61 -3.63 -4.39
N SER A 75 -4.59 -3.90 -3.59
CA SER A 75 -3.21 -3.51 -3.93
C SER A 75 -2.21 -4.61 -3.55
N PHE A 76 -1.23 -4.82 -4.42
CA PHE A 76 -0.11 -5.73 -4.19
C PHE A 76 1.13 -5.23 -4.94
N ILE A 77 2.32 -5.52 -4.40
CA ILE A 77 3.58 -5.07 -5.00
C ILE A 77 3.76 -5.71 -6.38
N GLY A 78 4.02 -4.89 -7.40
CA GLY A 78 4.16 -5.34 -8.78
C GLY A 78 2.86 -5.52 -9.55
N TYR A 79 1.72 -5.11 -8.97
CA TYR A 79 0.40 -5.20 -9.60
C TYR A 79 -0.30 -3.84 -9.62
N LYS A 80 -1.15 -3.65 -10.61
CA LYS A 80 -2.00 -2.46 -10.72
C LYS A 80 -3.02 -2.45 -9.60
N THR A 81 -3.12 -1.33 -8.89
CA THR A 81 -4.15 -1.13 -7.88
C THR A 81 -5.52 -1.09 -8.53
N GLN A 82 -6.49 -1.84 -8.00
CA GLN A 82 -7.85 -1.92 -8.50
C GLN A 82 -8.86 -1.46 -7.45
N ASP A 83 -9.76 -0.56 -7.85
CA ASP A 83 -10.83 -0.04 -7.01
C ASP A 83 -12.18 -0.61 -7.47
N ILE A 84 -12.92 -1.23 -6.55
CA ILE A 84 -14.21 -1.88 -6.86
C ILE A 84 -15.28 -1.39 -5.90
N LYS A 85 -16.40 -0.88 -6.43
CA LYS A 85 -17.57 -0.50 -5.64
C LYS A 85 -18.29 -1.74 -5.12
N VAL A 86 -18.60 -1.75 -3.83
CA VAL A 86 -19.23 -2.90 -3.16
C VAL A 86 -20.65 -3.15 -3.68
N GLY A 87 -21.52 -2.15 -3.69
CA GLY A 87 -22.90 -2.31 -4.08
C GLY A 87 -23.63 -3.34 -3.21
N ASP A 88 -24.43 -4.17 -3.86
CA ASP A 88 -25.18 -5.26 -3.20
C ASP A 88 -24.40 -6.59 -3.17
N GLN A 89 -23.25 -6.64 -3.81
CA GLN A 89 -22.41 -7.84 -3.84
C GLN A 89 -21.76 -8.10 -2.50
N ARG A 90 -21.70 -9.38 -2.13
CA ARG A 90 -21.05 -9.86 -0.89
C ARG A 90 -19.87 -10.78 -1.18
N THR A 91 -19.77 -11.28 -2.39
CA THR A 91 -18.67 -12.14 -2.83
C THR A 91 -18.00 -11.55 -4.07
N PHE A 92 -16.68 -11.48 -4.05
CA PHE A 92 -15.86 -10.87 -5.10
C PHE A 92 -14.83 -11.87 -5.62
N ASN A 93 -14.71 -11.99 -6.94
CA ASN A 93 -13.63 -12.68 -7.60
C ASN A 93 -12.85 -11.63 -8.40
N ILE A 94 -11.61 -11.39 -7.98
CA ILE A 94 -10.78 -10.30 -8.49
C ILE A 94 -9.58 -10.90 -9.20
N THR A 95 -9.31 -10.43 -10.42
CA THR A 95 -8.08 -10.73 -11.13
C THR A 95 -7.23 -9.47 -11.17
N LEU A 96 -6.04 -9.52 -10.57
CA LEU A 96 -5.07 -8.42 -10.63
C LEU A 96 -4.16 -8.58 -11.85
N GLU A 97 -3.86 -7.46 -12.49
CA GLU A 97 -2.91 -7.39 -13.59
C GLU A 97 -1.54 -6.92 -13.08
N GLU A 98 -0.48 -7.55 -13.58
CA GLU A 98 0.88 -7.11 -13.30
C GLU A 98 1.12 -5.70 -13.82
N ASP A 99 1.79 -4.88 -13.02
CA ASP A 99 2.24 -3.55 -13.43
C ASP A 99 3.72 -3.59 -13.81
N ALA A 100 3.97 -3.80 -15.11
CA ALA A 100 5.33 -3.85 -15.64
C ALA A 100 6.12 -2.54 -15.42
N GLN A 101 5.44 -1.41 -15.22
CA GLN A 101 6.09 -0.11 -14.97
C GLN A 101 6.49 0.08 -13.51
N ALA A 102 5.82 -0.58 -12.57
CA ALA A 102 6.16 -0.49 -11.15
C ALA A 102 7.55 -1.06 -10.83
N LEU A 103 8.04 -2.00 -11.64
CA LEU A 103 9.39 -2.57 -11.49
C LEU A 103 10.49 -1.62 -11.97
N ASP A 104 10.20 -0.75 -12.93
CA ASP A 104 11.15 0.24 -13.43
C ASP A 104 11.27 1.45 -12.47
N GLU A 105 10.21 1.84 -11.79
CA GLU A 105 10.24 2.95 -10.83
C GLU A 105 11.01 2.62 -9.54
N VAL A 106 10.99 1.37 -9.09
CA VAL A 106 11.73 0.94 -7.88
C VAL A 106 13.24 0.97 -8.09
N VAL A 107 13.73 0.80 -9.34
CA VAL A 107 15.17 0.88 -9.65
C VAL A 107 15.68 2.32 -9.68
N VAL A 108 14.83 3.31 -9.99
CA VAL A 108 15.21 4.74 -10.09
C VAL A 108 15.21 5.43 -8.72
N VAL A 109 14.38 5.02 -7.78
CA VAL A 109 14.28 5.66 -6.44
C VAL A 109 15.46 5.28 -5.52
N GLY A 110 16.22 4.22 -5.80
CA GLY A 110 17.42 3.81 -5.04
C GLY A 110 18.69 4.60 -5.38
N TYR A 111 18.72 5.40 -6.44
CA TYR A 111 19.83 6.27 -6.80
C TYR A 111 19.52 7.69 -6.32
N GLN A 112 19.98 8.01 -5.12
CA GLN A 112 20.12 9.41 -4.74
C GLN A 112 21.00 10.08 -5.79
N GLU A 113 20.43 10.94 -6.61
CA GLU A 113 21.17 11.99 -7.25
C GLU A 113 21.82 12.83 -6.15
N VAL A 114 23.05 12.49 -5.82
CA VAL A 114 23.95 13.43 -5.18
C VAL A 114 24.07 14.59 -6.17
N ARG A 115 23.26 15.63 -5.91
CA ARG A 115 23.34 16.87 -6.67
C ARG A 115 24.79 17.31 -6.65
N LYS A 116 25.44 17.32 -7.82
CA LYS A 116 26.79 17.84 -8.05
C LYS A 116 26.98 19.31 -7.62
N LYS A 117 26.11 19.85 -6.82
CA LYS A 117 26.15 21.26 -6.41
C LYS A 117 26.90 21.52 -5.10
N ASP A 118 27.22 20.47 -4.34
CA ASP A 118 27.95 20.66 -3.08
C ASP A 118 29.42 20.23 -3.14
N LEU A 119 29.93 19.91 -4.31
CA LEU A 119 31.36 19.73 -4.55
C LEU A 119 32.02 21.00 -5.10
N THR A 120 31.79 22.14 -4.44
CA THR A 120 32.68 23.30 -4.54
C THR A 120 33.81 23.16 -3.52
N GLY A 121 34.44 22.01 -3.50
CA GLY A 121 35.73 21.78 -2.90
C GLY A 121 36.66 21.32 -3.98
N SER A 122 37.59 22.19 -4.38
CA SER A 122 38.78 22.00 -5.17
C SER A 122 39.12 20.52 -5.47
N VAL A 123 38.57 19.96 -6.53
CA VAL A 123 39.14 18.79 -7.15
C VAL A 123 40.14 19.31 -8.19
N SER A 124 41.38 19.52 -7.77
CA SER A 124 42.48 19.66 -8.71
C SER A 124 42.51 18.35 -9.51
N LYS A 125 42.34 18.47 -10.81
CA LYS A 125 42.58 17.36 -11.75
C LYS A 125 44.06 16.99 -11.62
N VAL A 126 44.37 15.97 -10.86
CA VAL A 126 45.65 15.33 -10.90
C VAL A 126 45.76 14.63 -12.25
N ASN A 127 46.53 15.23 -13.15
CA ASN A 127 46.85 14.65 -14.44
C ASN A 127 47.69 13.40 -14.17
N MET A 128 47.16 12.22 -14.52
CA MET A 128 47.85 10.92 -14.36
C MET A 128 49.18 10.88 -15.12
N SER A 129 49.41 11.82 -16.08
CA SER A 129 50.65 11.94 -16.80
C SER A 129 51.84 12.51 -16.00
N ASP A 130 51.57 13.19 -14.87
CA ASP A 130 52.62 13.74 -14.02
C ASP A 130 53.12 12.76 -12.96
N LEU A 131 52.33 11.70 -12.69
CA LEU A 131 52.75 10.64 -11.79
C LEU A 131 53.78 9.68 -12.38
N LEU A 132 53.94 9.68 -13.73
CA LEU A 132 54.89 8.84 -14.43
C LEU A 132 56.24 9.53 -14.68
N LYS A 133 56.39 10.80 -14.25
CA LYS A 133 57.61 11.59 -14.45
C LYS A 133 58.44 11.77 -13.20
N THR A 134 58.06 11.23 -12.08
CA THR A 134 58.94 11.16 -10.90
C THR A 134 59.95 10.06 -11.13
N PRO A 135 61.24 10.38 -11.31
CA PRO A 135 62.26 9.34 -11.31
C PRO A 135 62.26 8.64 -9.95
N SER A 136 62.16 7.33 -9.98
CA SER A 136 62.31 6.46 -8.80
C SER A 136 63.64 6.78 -8.14
N ALA A 137 63.61 7.64 -7.12
CA ALA A 137 64.73 7.75 -6.23
C ALA A 137 64.90 6.39 -5.51
N SER A 138 65.95 5.77 -5.83
CA SER A 138 66.45 4.50 -5.32
C SER A 138 66.22 4.37 -3.81
N PHE A 139 65.49 3.34 -3.42
CA PHE A 139 65.31 2.93 -2.02
C PHE A 139 66.58 2.33 -1.39
N ASP A 140 67.70 2.42 -2.09
CA ASP A 140 68.91 1.66 -1.74
C ASP A 140 69.88 2.41 -0.84
N GLN A 141 69.56 3.60 -0.33
CA GLN A 141 70.52 4.38 0.48
C GLN A 141 70.17 4.57 1.94
N THR A 142 69.17 3.86 2.47
CA THR A 142 68.82 3.99 3.91
C THR A 142 69.05 2.74 4.74
N LEU A 143 69.71 1.70 4.24
CA LEU A 143 70.09 0.50 5.01
C LEU A 143 71.56 0.28 5.00
N GLY A 144 72.36 1.33 5.07
CA GLY A 144 73.82 1.20 5.23
C GLY A 144 74.30 2.21 6.28
N GLY A 145 74.23 1.78 7.52
CA GLY A 145 74.74 2.55 8.62
C GLY A 145 74.67 1.80 9.92
#